data_c5aa730e7684fca933931024e42cbf42
#
_entry.id   c5aa730e7684fca933931024e42cbf42
#
_cell.length_a   1.000
_cell.length_b   1.000
_cell.length_c   1.000
_cell.angle_alpha   90.00
_cell.angle_beta   90.00
_cell.angle_gamma   90.00
#
_symmetry.space_group_name_H-M   'P 1'
#
loop_
_entity.id
_entity.type
_entity.pdbx_description
1 polymer ?
#
loop_
_entity_poly.entity_id
_entity_poly.type
_entity_poly.pdbx_seq_one_letter_code
_entity_poly.pdbx_strand_id
1 'polypeptide(L)'
;AETLTREGIEAHRSGRIDDAKRRYEAALAVAPDHPYAGHFLAVIAMQRRDYAVAIPALERTARERPDEPDFHNNLGLAYAGVDRFDDAIAAHRRSIALRPENASAWNNLGLALVEQCRHAEAVDAYRRALAIDPAFPKGRWNLAMARLMLGDRGGWSDYEARLDIDELGHPPDIPGIARWRGGEASGTTMLLDAEQGYGDMLQFIRYAKALAARGARVIVRARDPIADLIRTAPGVADVVSIDATPPADGWLPLMSLPGVLGIDPHGEAPDPPYLRADAARVEAMRAKLATRRAKLKVGLSWAGNPVQQNNRRRSIPLALLAPLLERDDIAWYSLQRVDGEDEMASVPAARSLVLADERNEFMGKAALMEALDLVVSVCTSNAHLAGALARPTWIALAYAPDWRWGTTGSSTRWYPTARLFRQGAPGDWTSVVREIGVALDRELDAR
;
A
#
# COMPACT_ATOMS: atom_id res chain seq x y z
N ALA A 1 -14.76 -39.79 -14.20
CA ALA A 1 -14.68 -38.45 -13.57
C ALA A 1 -13.49 -38.36 -12.59
N GLU A 2 -13.38 -39.26 -11.62
CA GLU A 2 -12.34 -39.25 -10.58
C GLU A 2 -10.91 -39.17 -11.12
N THR A 3 -10.56 -40.05 -12.11
CA THR A 3 -9.23 -40.04 -12.74
C THR A 3 -8.93 -38.71 -13.41
N LEU A 4 -9.89 -38.18 -14.18
CA LEU A 4 -9.75 -36.88 -14.84
C LEU A 4 -9.58 -35.74 -13.84
N THR A 5 -10.34 -35.78 -12.73
CA THR A 5 -10.22 -34.77 -11.66
C THR A 5 -8.83 -34.82 -11.01
N ARG A 6 -8.31 -36.00 -10.68
CA ARG A 6 -6.97 -36.18 -10.11
C ARG A 6 -5.88 -35.68 -11.06
N GLU A 7 -5.94 -36.02 -12.34
CA GLU A 7 -5.01 -35.54 -13.36
C GLU A 7 -5.12 -34.01 -13.54
N GLY A 8 -6.32 -33.45 -13.41
CA GLY A 8 -6.56 -32.01 -13.39
C GLY A 8 -5.89 -31.33 -12.20
N ILE A 9 -5.98 -31.90 -10.99
CA ILE A 9 -5.30 -31.39 -9.80
C ILE A 9 -3.78 -31.39 -9.96
N GLU A 10 -3.22 -32.45 -10.54
CA GLU A 10 -1.78 -32.53 -10.82
C GLU A 10 -1.33 -31.46 -11.84
N ALA A 11 -2.10 -31.28 -12.92
CA ALA A 11 -1.88 -30.25 -13.90
C ALA A 11 -1.93 -28.84 -13.26
N HIS A 12 -2.94 -28.61 -12.39
CA HIS A 12 -3.12 -27.34 -11.69
C HIS A 12 -1.91 -27.02 -10.78
N ARG A 13 -1.47 -28.00 -9.98
CA ARG A 13 -0.29 -27.87 -9.10
C ARG A 13 1.01 -27.60 -9.89
N SER A 14 1.08 -28.11 -11.12
CA SER A 14 2.21 -27.89 -12.02
C SER A 14 2.12 -26.59 -12.82
N GLY A 15 1.14 -25.71 -12.53
CA GLY A 15 0.93 -24.45 -13.24
C GLY A 15 0.32 -24.58 -14.63
N ARG A 16 -0.03 -25.80 -15.08
CA ARG A 16 -0.65 -26.06 -16.40
C ARG A 16 -2.17 -25.81 -16.32
N ILE A 17 -2.56 -24.55 -16.12
CA ILE A 17 -3.93 -24.15 -15.78
C ILE A 17 -4.96 -24.53 -16.88
N ASP A 18 -4.60 -24.33 -18.17
CA ASP A 18 -5.53 -24.67 -19.27
C ASP A 18 -5.70 -26.17 -19.46
N ASP A 19 -4.66 -26.97 -19.16
CA ASP A 19 -4.76 -28.43 -19.15
C ASP A 19 -5.66 -28.88 -17.97
N ALA A 20 -5.43 -28.34 -16.79
CA ALA A 20 -6.28 -28.59 -15.62
C ALA A 20 -7.75 -28.27 -15.92
N LYS A 21 -8.03 -27.13 -16.54
CA LYS A 21 -9.38 -26.71 -16.94
C LYS A 21 -10.04 -27.75 -17.84
N ARG A 22 -9.35 -28.16 -18.92
CA ARG A 22 -9.89 -29.17 -19.84
C ARG A 22 -10.23 -30.49 -19.15
N ARG A 23 -9.39 -30.93 -18.19
CA ARG A 23 -9.62 -32.17 -17.44
C ARG A 23 -10.80 -32.07 -16.49
N TYR A 24 -10.99 -30.95 -15.81
CA TYR A 24 -12.15 -30.71 -14.96
C TYR A 24 -13.44 -30.62 -15.79
N GLU A 25 -13.41 -29.95 -16.95
CA GLU A 25 -14.55 -29.91 -17.87
C GLU A 25 -14.90 -31.31 -18.40
N ALA A 26 -13.91 -32.13 -18.77
CA ALA A 26 -14.13 -33.53 -19.17
C ALA A 26 -14.65 -34.38 -18.02
N ALA A 27 -14.22 -34.14 -16.77
CA ALA A 27 -14.75 -34.85 -15.62
C ALA A 27 -16.22 -34.52 -15.39
N LEU A 28 -16.63 -33.26 -15.55
CA LEU A 28 -17.99 -32.79 -15.43
C LEU A 28 -18.87 -33.26 -16.60
N ALA A 29 -18.31 -33.45 -17.78
CA ALA A 29 -19.07 -34.07 -18.92
C ALA A 29 -19.47 -35.53 -18.65
N VAL A 30 -18.65 -36.25 -17.85
CA VAL A 30 -18.94 -37.65 -17.44
C VAL A 30 -19.82 -37.67 -16.17
N ALA A 31 -19.58 -36.74 -15.23
CA ALA A 31 -20.35 -36.66 -13.98
C ALA A 31 -20.62 -35.16 -13.67
N PRO A 32 -21.78 -34.62 -14.11
CA PRO A 32 -22.07 -33.17 -14.00
C PRO A 32 -22.08 -32.64 -12.56
N ASP A 33 -22.36 -33.50 -11.59
CA ASP A 33 -22.43 -33.15 -10.17
C ASP A 33 -21.16 -33.56 -9.41
N HIS A 34 -20.01 -33.75 -10.10
CA HIS A 34 -18.78 -34.13 -9.44
C HIS A 34 -18.20 -32.92 -8.64
N PRO A 35 -18.26 -32.93 -7.29
CA PRO A 35 -18.05 -31.73 -6.48
C PRO A 35 -16.62 -31.19 -6.58
N TYR A 36 -15.60 -32.07 -6.61
CA TYR A 36 -14.21 -31.64 -6.71
C TYR A 36 -13.88 -31.04 -8.08
N ALA A 37 -14.39 -31.61 -9.18
CA ALA A 37 -14.16 -31.04 -10.51
C ALA A 37 -14.82 -29.67 -10.64
N GLY A 38 -16.07 -29.52 -10.16
CA GLY A 38 -16.77 -28.24 -10.11
C GLY A 38 -16.07 -27.21 -9.23
N HIS A 39 -15.58 -27.64 -8.07
CA HIS A 39 -14.83 -26.78 -7.15
C HIS A 39 -13.54 -26.25 -7.79
N PHE A 40 -12.68 -27.11 -8.33
CA PHE A 40 -11.41 -26.66 -8.90
C PHE A 40 -11.58 -25.84 -10.18
N LEU A 41 -12.64 -26.10 -10.96
CA LEU A 41 -12.98 -25.25 -12.09
C LEU A 41 -13.37 -23.82 -11.61
N ALA A 42 -14.13 -23.72 -10.52
CA ALA A 42 -14.47 -22.45 -9.91
C ALA A 42 -13.24 -21.74 -9.29
N VAL A 43 -12.26 -22.50 -8.76
CA VAL A 43 -10.98 -21.94 -8.31
C VAL A 43 -10.21 -21.33 -9.48
N ILE A 44 -10.20 -21.95 -10.66
CA ILE A 44 -9.59 -21.36 -11.87
C ILE A 44 -10.31 -20.06 -12.27
N ALA A 45 -11.64 -20.02 -12.22
CA ALA A 45 -12.39 -18.80 -12.48
C ALA A 45 -12.03 -17.69 -11.48
N MET A 46 -11.92 -18.00 -10.19
CA MET A 46 -11.48 -17.09 -9.14
C MET A 46 -10.06 -16.55 -9.40
N GLN A 47 -9.11 -17.41 -9.79
CA GLN A 47 -7.75 -17.00 -10.14
C GLN A 47 -7.71 -16.03 -11.32
N ARG A 48 -8.64 -16.17 -12.26
CA ARG A 48 -8.86 -15.25 -13.38
C ARG A 48 -9.69 -14.02 -13.01
N ARG A 49 -10.06 -13.86 -11.73
CA ARG A 49 -10.94 -12.82 -11.18
C ARG A 49 -12.36 -12.80 -11.76
N ASP A 50 -12.80 -13.92 -12.32
CA ASP A 50 -14.19 -14.11 -12.75
C ASP A 50 -15.04 -14.58 -11.56
N TYR A 51 -15.28 -13.67 -10.65
CA TYR A 51 -16.04 -13.95 -9.42
C TYR A 51 -17.52 -14.18 -9.69
N ALA A 52 -18.05 -13.68 -10.79
CA ALA A 52 -19.44 -13.92 -11.19
C ALA A 52 -19.70 -15.41 -11.47
N VAL A 53 -18.71 -16.10 -12.03
CA VAL A 53 -18.74 -17.55 -12.27
C VAL A 53 -18.28 -18.31 -11.02
N ALA A 54 -17.24 -17.85 -10.35
CA ALA A 54 -16.62 -18.57 -9.24
C ALA A 54 -17.52 -18.69 -8.02
N ILE A 55 -18.13 -17.60 -7.54
CA ILE A 55 -18.88 -17.59 -6.27
C ILE A 55 -20.06 -18.55 -6.28
N PRO A 56 -20.99 -18.52 -7.27
CA PRO A 56 -22.12 -19.46 -7.28
C PRO A 56 -21.69 -20.92 -7.32
N ALA A 57 -20.59 -21.23 -8.04
CA ALA A 57 -20.07 -22.59 -8.12
C ALA A 57 -19.40 -23.03 -6.80
N LEU A 58 -18.64 -22.16 -6.12
CA LEU A 58 -18.05 -22.45 -4.82
C LEU A 58 -19.10 -22.59 -3.72
N GLU A 59 -20.14 -21.74 -3.73
CA GLU A 59 -21.28 -21.86 -2.80
C GLU A 59 -22.01 -23.20 -2.97
N ARG A 60 -22.21 -23.63 -4.23
CA ARG A 60 -22.84 -24.94 -4.52
C ARG A 60 -21.98 -26.08 -3.97
N THR A 61 -20.69 -26.11 -4.32
CA THR A 61 -19.80 -27.22 -3.91
C THR A 61 -19.60 -27.26 -2.40
N ALA A 62 -19.55 -26.09 -1.71
CA ALA A 62 -19.50 -26.04 -0.26
C ALA A 62 -20.80 -26.53 0.43
N ARG A 63 -21.96 -26.39 -0.22
CA ARG A 63 -23.25 -27.00 0.27
C ARG A 63 -23.31 -28.50 0.04
N GLU A 64 -22.78 -28.97 -1.10
CA GLU A 64 -22.72 -30.39 -1.43
C GLU A 64 -21.74 -31.17 -0.54
N ARG A 65 -20.64 -30.50 -0.15
CA ARG A 65 -19.59 -31.07 0.72
C ARG A 65 -19.29 -30.12 1.88
N PRO A 66 -20.21 -30.03 2.86
CA PRO A 66 -20.08 -29.08 3.98
C PRO A 66 -18.98 -29.46 4.99
N ASP A 67 -18.39 -30.63 4.86
CA ASP A 67 -17.30 -31.20 5.65
C ASP A 67 -15.91 -30.98 5.04
N GLU A 68 -15.81 -30.36 3.84
CA GLU A 68 -14.54 -30.09 3.16
C GLU A 68 -13.98 -28.71 3.53
N PRO A 69 -12.92 -28.63 4.35
CA PRO A 69 -12.41 -27.34 4.83
C PRO A 69 -11.88 -26.44 3.71
N ASP A 70 -11.27 -27.04 2.68
CA ASP A 70 -10.68 -26.27 1.56
C ASP A 70 -11.74 -25.60 0.70
N PHE A 71 -12.97 -26.19 0.62
CA PHE A 71 -14.09 -25.59 -0.11
C PHE A 71 -14.55 -24.30 0.56
N HIS A 72 -14.66 -24.30 1.88
CA HIS A 72 -15.00 -23.11 2.65
C HIS A 72 -13.89 -22.07 2.61
N ASN A 73 -12.61 -22.47 2.64
CA ASN A 73 -11.50 -21.52 2.55
C ASN A 73 -11.47 -20.82 1.17
N ASN A 74 -11.63 -21.56 0.09
CA ASN A 74 -11.67 -20.99 -1.26
C ASN A 74 -12.90 -20.09 -1.49
N LEU A 75 -14.05 -20.46 -0.93
CA LEU A 75 -15.23 -19.62 -0.93
C LEU A 75 -14.98 -18.29 -0.19
N GLY A 76 -14.30 -18.34 0.96
CA GLY A 76 -13.88 -17.15 1.70
C GLY A 76 -12.97 -16.25 0.88
N LEU A 77 -11.99 -16.81 0.17
CA LEU A 77 -11.12 -16.04 -0.74
C LEU A 77 -11.92 -15.39 -1.89
N ALA A 78 -12.90 -16.10 -2.45
CA ALA A 78 -13.74 -15.54 -3.51
C ALA A 78 -14.61 -14.38 -3.00
N TYR A 79 -15.20 -14.50 -1.82
CA TYR A 79 -15.94 -13.41 -1.18
C TYR A 79 -15.06 -12.19 -0.89
N ALA A 80 -13.85 -12.39 -0.37
CA ALA A 80 -12.89 -11.33 -0.14
C ALA A 80 -12.50 -10.60 -1.45
N GLY A 81 -12.44 -11.33 -2.57
CA GLY A 81 -12.14 -10.78 -3.89
C GLY A 81 -13.19 -9.79 -4.42
N VAL A 82 -14.41 -9.83 -3.87
CA VAL A 82 -15.53 -8.91 -4.20
C VAL A 82 -15.96 -8.04 -3.01
N ASP A 83 -15.08 -7.88 -2.03
CA ASP A 83 -15.28 -7.05 -0.84
C ASP A 83 -16.44 -7.51 0.10
N ARG A 84 -16.89 -8.78 -0.02
CA ARG A 84 -17.86 -9.41 0.89
C ARG A 84 -17.14 -9.98 2.11
N PHE A 85 -16.56 -9.12 2.94
CA PHE A 85 -15.65 -9.55 4.02
C PHE A 85 -16.35 -10.29 5.16
N ASP A 86 -17.59 -9.97 5.49
CA ASP A 86 -18.34 -10.71 6.52
C ASP A 86 -18.59 -12.15 6.11
N ASP A 87 -18.96 -12.36 4.84
CA ASP A 87 -19.12 -13.69 4.27
C ASP A 87 -17.78 -14.45 4.21
N ALA A 88 -16.68 -13.73 3.87
CA ALA A 88 -15.34 -14.31 3.87
C ALA A 88 -14.93 -14.77 5.28
N ILE A 89 -15.14 -13.93 6.30
CA ILE A 89 -14.88 -14.27 7.72
C ILE A 89 -15.66 -15.51 8.14
N ALA A 90 -16.96 -15.58 7.80
CA ALA A 90 -17.79 -16.73 8.12
C ALA A 90 -17.29 -18.02 7.45
N ALA A 91 -16.93 -17.94 6.17
CA ALA A 91 -16.41 -19.06 5.40
C ALA A 91 -15.04 -19.55 5.94
N HIS A 92 -14.10 -18.63 6.23
CA HIS A 92 -12.81 -19.00 6.82
C HIS A 92 -12.96 -19.60 8.22
N ARG A 93 -13.86 -19.08 9.07
CA ARG A 93 -14.16 -19.67 10.38
C ARG A 93 -14.74 -21.09 10.24
N ARG A 94 -15.57 -21.35 9.22
CA ARG A 94 -16.08 -22.70 8.97
C ARG A 94 -14.95 -23.64 8.54
N SER A 95 -14.04 -23.22 7.65
CA SER A 95 -12.84 -23.97 7.28
C SER A 95 -11.99 -24.33 8.49
N ILE A 96 -11.73 -23.35 9.37
CA ILE A 96 -10.95 -23.54 10.60
C ILE A 96 -11.63 -24.49 11.57
N ALA A 97 -12.95 -24.42 11.71
CA ALA A 97 -13.70 -25.35 12.59
C ALA A 97 -13.59 -26.81 12.11
N LEU A 98 -13.44 -27.02 10.80
CA LEU A 98 -13.26 -28.36 10.21
C LEU A 98 -11.80 -28.83 10.25
N ARG A 99 -10.83 -27.92 10.11
CA ARG A 99 -9.39 -28.20 10.13
C ARG A 99 -8.65 -27.09 10.88
N PRO A 100 -8.56 -27.15 12.23
CA PRO A 100 -7.95 -26.10 13.05
C PRO A 100 -6.45 -25.87 12.78
N GLU A 101 -5.74 -26.87 12.28
CA GLU A 101 -4.31 -26.84 11.96
C GLU A 101 -4.00 -26.30 10.55
N ASN A 102 -4.92 -25.64 9.89
CA ASN A 102 -4.70 -25.00 8.60
C ASN A 102 -4.19 -23.56 8.78
N ALA A 103 -2.86 -23.35 8.75
CA ALA A 103 -2.23 -22.03 8.88
C ALA A 103 -2.73 -21.03 7.82
N SER A 104 -2.95 -21.46 6.58
CA SER A 104 -3.46 -20.60 5.51
C SER A 104 -4.87 -20.08 5.78
N ALA A 105 -5.76 -20.92 6.34
CA ALA A 105 -7.12 -20.49 6.67
C ALA A 105 -7.13 -19.44 7.79
N TRP A 106 -6.27 -19.62 8.82
CA TRP A 106 -6.09 -18.62 9.86
C TRP A 106 -5.53 -17.31 9.32
N ASN A 107 -4.55 -17.36 8.42
CA ASN A 107 -4.01 -16.17 7.77
C ASN A 107 -5.07 -15.45 6.93
N ASN A 108 -5.87 -16.18 6.15
CA ASN A 108 -6.93 -15.61 5.32
C ASN A 108 -8.06 -14.99 6.16
N LEU A 109 -8.40 -15.61 7.30
CA LEU A 109 -9.28 -15.00 8.30
C LEU A 109 -8.71 -13.66 8.78
N GLY A 110 -7.41 -13.60 9.11
CA GLY A 110 -6.74 -12.38 9.54
C GLY A 110 -6.82 -11.28 8.48
N LEU A 111 -6.59 -11.59 7.21
CA LEU A 111 -6.71 -10.64 6.09
C LEU A 111 -8.13 -10.07 5.98
N ALA A 112 -9.16 -10.92 6.04
CA ALA A 112 -10.54 -10.47 5.98
C ALA A 112 -10.93 -9.60 7.20
N LEU A 113 -10.41 -9.91 8.38
CA LEU A 113 -10.60 -9.12 9.61
C LEU A 113 -9.94 -7.73 9.53
N VAL A 114 -8.75 -7.62 8.91
CA VAL A 114 -8.07 -6.33 8.67
C VAL A 114 -8.94 -5.42 7.80
N GLU A 115 -9.53 -5.94 6.75
CA GLU A 115 -10.43 -5.18 5.85
C GLU A 115 -11.71 -4.70 6.54
N GLN A 116 -12.10 -5.35 7.65
CA GLN A 116 -13.19 -4.93 8.55
C GLN A 116 -12.69 -4.10 9.75
N CYS A 117 -11.44 -3.62 9.73
CA CYS A 117 -10.81 -2.87 10.82
C CYS A 117 -10.79 -3.62 12.19
N ARG A 118 -10.94 -4.95 12.18
CA ARG A 118 -10.93 -5.81 13.38
C ARG A 118 -9.50 -6.28 13.67
N HIS A 119 -8.57 -5.32 13.82
CA HIS A 119 -7.13 -5.58 13.86
C HIS A 119 -6.69 -6.45 15.05
N ALA A 120 -7.32 -6.32 16.21
CA ALA A 120 -6.99 -7.18 17.36
C ALA A 120 -7.29 -8.66 17.09
N GLU A 121 -8.45 -8.95 16.50
CA GLU A 121 -8.80 -10.31 16.11
C GLU A 121 -7.91 -10.83 14.97
N ALA A 122 -7.50 -9.95 14.04
CA ALA A 122 -6.54 -10.31 13.00
C ALA A 122 -5.18 -10.71 13.59
N VAL A 123 -4.67 -9.97 14.59
CA VAL A 123 -3.44 -10.33 15.31
C VAL A 123 -3.54 -11.73 15.92
N ASP A 124 -4.68 -12.06 16.55
CA ASP A 124 -4.87 -13.39 17.13
C ASP A 124 -4.93 -14.48 16.06
N ALA A 125 -5.60 -14.21 14.92
CA ALA A 125 -5.65 -15.14 13.80
C ALA A 125 -4.25 -15.40 13.20
N TYR A 126 -3.45 -14.34 12.99
CA TYR A 126 -2.07 -14.49 12.49
C TYR A 126 -1.16 -15.22 13.48
N ARG A 127 -1.30 -14.97 14.80
CA ARG A 127 -0.58 -15.73 15.82
C ARG A 127 -0.92 -17.21 15.78
N ARG A 128 -2.19 -17.58 15.56
CA ARG A 128 -2.60 -18.96 15.37
C ARG A 128 -1.98 -19.57 14.12
N ALA A 129 -1.97 -18.85 12.99
CA ALA A 129 -1.31 -19.30 11.78
C ALA A 129 0.18 -19.60 12.01
N LEU A 130 0.90 -18.72 12.73
CA LEU A 130 2.33 -18.87 13.04
C LEU A 130 2.62 -19.92 14.12
N ALA A 131 1.67 -20.22 14.99
CA ALA A 131 1.80 -21.33 15.93
C ALA A 131 1.73 -22.69 15.22
N ILE A 132 1.01 -22.76 14.09
CA ILE A 132 0.89 -23.95 13.24
C ILE A 132 2.10 -24.06 12.30
N ASP A 133 2.44 -22.95 11.62
CA ASP A 133 3.58 -22.87 10.71
C ASP A 133 4.47 -21.67 11.09
N PRO A 134 5.49 -21.87 11.93
CA PRO A 134 6.43 -20.81 12.33
C PRO A 134 7.27 -20.25 11.18
N ALA A 135 7.41 -21.01 10.08
CA ALA A 135 8.15 -20.61 8.87
C ALA A 135 7.27 -19.94 7.81
N PHE A 136 6.12 -19.41 8.15
CA PHE A 136 5.19 -18.77 7.22
C PHE A 136 5.48 -17.25 7.08
N PRO A 137 6.33 -16.80 6.12
CA PRO A 137 6.77 -15.39 6.03
C PRO A 137 5.60 -14.44 5.82
N LYS A 138 4.64 -14.78 4.94
CA LYS A 138 3.44 -13.95 4.69
C LYS A 138 2.59 -13.76 5.95
N GLY A 139 2.43 -14.81 6.75
CA GLY A 139 1.71 -14.74 8.03
C GLY A 139 2.42 -13.82 9.02
N ARG A 140 3.75 -13.90 9.12
CA ARG A 140 4.55 -13.02 9.98
C ARG A 140 4.50 -11.57 9.52
N TRP A 141 4.62 -11.31 8.22
CA TRP A 141 4.50 -9.97 7.66
C TRP A 141 3.09 -9.38 7.89
N ASN A 142 2.03 -10.16 7.71
CA ASN A 142 0.66 -9.74 7.98
C ASN A 142 0.45 -9.43 9.48
N LEU A 143 1.03 -10.24 10.36
CA LEU A 143 1.04 -9.97 11.80
C LEU A 143 1.73 -8.64 12.11
N ALA A 144 2.91 -8.38 11.49
CA ALA A 144 3.63 -7.12 11.64
C ALA A 144 2.77 -5.92 11.29
N MET A 145 2.10 -5.96 10.12
CA MET A 145 1.23 -4.88 9.65
C MET A 145 0.06 -4.61 10.62
N ALA A 146 -0.59 -5.68 11.10
CA ALA A 146 -1.68 -5.55 12.07
C ALA A 146 -1.21 -5.02 13.43
N ARG A 147 -0.03 -5.43 13.90
CA ARG A 147 0.60 -4.91 15.13
C ARG A 147 0.98 -3.44 15.00
N LEU A 148 1.62 -3.06 13.89
CA LEU A 148 1.99 -1.66 13.62
C LEU A 148 0.76 -0.76 13.50
N MET A 149 -0.34 -1.24 12.91
CA MET A 149 -1.61 -0.53 12.87
C MET A 149 -2.15 -0.21 14.28
N LEU A 150 -1.95 -1.12 15.23
CA LEU A 150 -2.32 -0.96 16.63
C LEU A 150 -1.28 -0.19 17.47
N GLY A 151 -0.16 0.24 16.86
CA GLY A 151 0.93 0.93 17.53
C GLY A 151 1.85 0.02 18.36
N ASP A 152 1.78 -1.30 18.16
CA ASP A 152 2.65 -2.26 18.82
C ASP A 152 4.04 -2.29 18.17
N ARG A 153 5.05 -1.80 18.89
CA ARG A 153 6.45 -1.74 18.44
C ARG A 153 7.05 -3.11 18.07
N GLY A 154 6.58 -4.18 18.69
CA GLY A 154 7.02 -5.53 18.35
C GLY A 154 6.73 -5.92 16.89
N GLY A 155 5.82 -5.19 16.21
CA GLY A 155 5.60 -5.35 14.77
C GLY A 155 6.85 -5.10 13.93
N TRP A 156 7.82 -4.28 14.37
CA TRP A 156 9.03 -4.02 13.60
C TRP A 156 9.94 -5.24 13.44
N SER A 157 10.02 -6.09 14.46
CA SER A 157 10.79 -7.34 14.34
C SER A 157 10.13 -8.33 13.38
N ASP A 158 8.80 -8.42 13.41
CA ASP A 158 8.04 -9.26 12.49
C ASP A 158 8.05 -8.69 11.06
N TYR A 159 8.21 -7.36 10.90
CA TYR A 159 8.24 -6.67 9.62
C TYR A 159 9.41 -7.12 8.72
N GLU A 160 10.50 -7.60 9.33
CA GLU A 160 11.65 -8.14 8.59
C GLU A 160 11.30 -9.39 7.77
N ALA A 161 10.22 -10.10 8.11
CA ALA A 161 9.74 -11.24 7.32
C ALA A 161 9.35 -10.88 5.88
N ARG A 162 9.15 -9.58 5.57
CA ARG A 162 8.95 -9.12 4.20
C ARG A 162 10.10 -9.51 3.28
N LEU A 163 11.31 -9.62 3.81
CA LEU A 163 12.53 -9.95 3.05
C LEU A 163 12.61 -11.43 2.66
N ASP A 164 11.72 -12.26 3.20
CA ASP A 164 11.59 -13.67 2.86
C ASP A 164 10.39 -13.92 1.92
N ILE A 165 9.82 -12.83 1.32
CA ILE A 165 8.65 -12.91 0.43
C ILE A 165 9.04 -12.45 -0.97
N ASP A 166 9.25 -13.38 -1.89
CA ASP A 166 9.73 -13.12 -3.26
C ASP A 166 8.86 -12.10 -4.03
N GLU A 167 7.55 -12.15 -3.84
CA GLU A 167 6.60 -11.28 -4.56
C GLU A 167 6.71 -9.80 -4.17
N LEU A 168 7.36 -9.47 -3.06
CA LEU A 168 7.62 -8.09 -2.65
C LEU A 168 8.86 -7.48 -3.31
N GLY A 169 9.61 -8.28 -4.09
CA GLY A 169 10.70 -7.78 -4.93
C GLY A 169 11.85 -7.17 -4.12
N HIS A 170 12.28 -7.86 -3.06
CA HIS A 170 13.41 -7.38 -2.26
C HIS A 170 14.72 -7.49 -3.02
N PRO A 171 15.64 -6.52 -2.80
CA PRO A 171 16.97 -6.68 -3.32
C PRO A 171 17.60 -7.94 -2.69
N PRO A 172 18.17 -8.82 -3.49
CA PRO A 172 19.00 -9.91 -2.98
C PRO A 172 20.16 -9.27 -2.17
N ASP A 173 20.78 -10.07 -1.32
CA ASP A 173 22.00 -9.65 -0.65
C ASP A 173 22.95 -9.02 -1.65
N ILE A 174 23.53 -7.87 -1.29
CA ILE A 174 24.46 -7.16 -2.17
C ILE A 174 25.80 -7.92 -2.17
N PRO A 175 26.25 -8.45 -3.31
CA PRO A 175 27.47 -9.25 -3.35
C PRO A 175 28.68 -8.47 -2.79
N GLY A 176 29.40 -9.09 -1.87
CA GLY A 176 30.61 -8.54 -1.27
C GLY A 176 30.39 -7.51 -0.16
N ILE A 177 29.16 -7.16 0.18
CA ILE A 177 28.83 -6.23 1.28
C ILE A 177 27.94 -6.94 2.29
N ALA A 178 28.39 -7.04 3.53
CA ALA A 178 27.61 -7.70 4.58
C ALA A 178 26.37 -6.89 4.97
N ARG A 179 25.25 -7.60 5.19
CA ARG A 179 24.04 -6.94 5.72
C ARG A 179 24.29 -6.50 7.16
N TRP A 180 24.17 -5.18 7.41
CA TRP A 180 24.28 -4.63 8.75
C TRP A 180 23.01 -4.87 9.56
N ARG A 181 23.18 -5.42 10.76
CA ARG A 181 22.07 -5.80 11.67
C ARG A 181 22.07 -5.00 12.98
N GLY A 182 22.79 -3.88 13.00
CA GLY A 182 22.96 -3.04 14.20
C GLY A 182 24.38 -3.12 14.76
N GLY A 183 24.64 -2.31 15.80
CA GLY A 183 25.93 -2.21 16.45
C GLY A 183 26.68 -0.91 16.08
N GLU A 184 28.01 -0.95 16.20
CA GLU A 184 28.88 0.20 15.91
C GLU A 184 28.81 0.58 14.43
N ALA A 185 28.68 1.86 14.16
CA ALA A 185 28.60 2.41 12.80
C ALA A 185 29.58 3.57 12.57
N SER A 186 30.33 3.98 13.61
CA SER A 186 31.25 5.10 13.53
C SER A 186 32.41 4.82 12.59
N GLY A 187 32.67 5.76 11.70
CA GLY A 187 33.72 5.66 10.70
C GLY A 187 33.44 4.71 9.54
N THR A 188 32.25 4.10 9.48
CA THR A 188 31.86 3.18 8.42
C THR A 188 31.09 3.87 7.31
N THR A 189 31.14 3.30 6.10
CA THR A 189 30.26 3.65 4.98
C THR A 189 29.10 2.67 4.92
N MET A 190 27.87 3.15 5.08
CA MET A 190 26.66 2.36 5.08
C MET A 190 25.82 2.63 3.83
N LEU A 191 25.45 1.54 3.13
CA LEU A 191 24.62 1.60 1.95
C LEU A 191 23.16 1.31 2.33
N LEU A 192 22.29 2.32 2.17
CA LEU A 192 20.85 2.16 2.33
C LEU A 192 20.24 1.82 0.97
N ASP A 193 19.53 0.71 0.91
CA ASP A 193 18.90 0.27 -0.32
C ASP A 193 17.42 0.62 -0.36
N ALA A 194 16.99 1.34 -1.42
CA ALA A 194 15.60 1.68 -1.63
C ALA A 194 14.81 0.42 -2.00
N GLU A 195 13.83 0.12 -1.20
CA GLU A 195 12.92 -1.01 -1.41
C GLU A 195 11.47 -0.52 -1.57
N GLN A 196 10.60 -1.37 -2.14
CA GLN A 196 9.17 -1.13 -2.30
C GLN A 196 8.84 0.14 -3.11
N GLY A 197 7.90 0.97 -2.63
CA GLY A 197 7.39 2.13 -3.36
C GLY A 197 8.12 3.44 -3.05
N TYR A 198 7.90 4.44 -3.89
CA TYR A 198 8.44 5.78 -3.63
C TYR A 198 7.92 6.39 -2.33
N GLY A 199 6.68 6.06 -1.91
CA GLY A 199 6.12 6.54 -0.63
C GLY A 199 6.92 6.05 0.57
N ASP A 200 7.34 4.79 0.53
CA ASP A 200 8.15 4.17 1.57
C ASP A 200 9.52 4.84 1.66
N MET A 201 10.15 5.07 0.52
CA MET A 201 11.42 5.78 0.46
C MET A 201 11.31 7.21 1.01
N LEU A 202 10.29 7.97 0.57
CA LEU A 202 10.04 9.33 1.06
C LEU A 202 9.83 9.38 2.58
N GLN A 203 9.18 8.38 3.15
CA GLN A 203 8.92 8.33 4.57
C GLN A 203 10.15 7.90 5.37
N PHE A 204 10.85 6.83 4.96
CA PHE A 204 11.90 6.20 5.77
C PHE A 204 13.28 6.85 5.62
N ILE A 205 13.51 7.65 4.57
CA ILE A 205 14.78 8.38 4.42
C ILE A 205 15.09 9.32 5.61
N ARG A 206 14.08 9.76 6.36
CA ARG A 206 14.23 10.56 7.58
C ARG A 206 15.18 9.94 8.61
N TYR A 207 15.27 8.61 8.63
CA TYR A 207 16.12 7.87 9.56
C TYR A 207 17.61 7.84 9.16
N ALA A 208 17.95 8.25 7.94
CA ALA A 208 19.35 8.39 7.53
C ALA A 208 20.13 9.34 8.45
N LYS A 209 19.48 10.41 8.95
CA LYS A 209 20.03 11.33 9.95
C LYS A 209 20.46 10.61 11.23
N ALA A 210 19.67 9.66 11.72
CA ALA A 210 19.99 8.92 12.94
C ALA A 210 21.18 7.98 12.76
N LEU A 211 21.32 7.37 11.58
CA LEU A 211 22.47 6.53 11.25
C LEU A 211 23.73 7.40 11.08
N ALA A 212 23.64 8.53 10.40
CA ALA A 212 24.73 9.49 10.27
C ALA A 212 25.17 10.06 11.63
N ALA A 213 24.23 10.31 12.56
CA ALA A 213 24.54 10.75 13.92
C ALA A 213 25.33 9.70 14.74
N ARG A 214 25.31 8.42 14.33
CA ARG A 214 26.19 7.36 14.89
C ARG A 214 27.57 7.32 14.23
N GLY A 215 27.90 8.32 13.39
CA GLY A 215 29.21 8.45 12.74
C GLY A 215 29.36 7.71 11.41
N ALA A 216 28.28 7.16 10.85
CA ALA A 216 28.31 6.51 9.54
C ALA A 216 28.29 7.53 8.40
N ARG A 217 29.01 7.26 7.32
CA ARG A 217 28.82 7.87 6.01
C ARG A 217 27.70 7.14 5.29
N VAL A 218 26.56 7.78 5.07
CA VAL A 218 25.36 7.15 4.49
C VAL A 218 25.30 7.39 2.99
N ILE A 219 25.32 6.32 2.20
CA ILE A 219 25.07 6.32 0.76
C ILE A 219 23.70 5.68 0.54
N VAL A 220 22.88 6.23 -0.36
CA VAL A 220 21.55 5.70 -0.67
C VAL A 220 21.51 5.24 -2.11
N ARG A 221 21.07 4.01 -2.35
CA ARG A 221 20.70 3.54 -3.68
C ARG A 221 19.26 3.95 -3.96
N ALA A 222 19.05 4.68 -5.05
CA ALA A 222 17.72 5.17 -5.42
C ALA A 222 17.46 5.08 -6.92
N ARG A 223 16.19 5.01 -7.30
CA ARG A 223 15.75 5.14 -8.69
C ARG A 223 15.86 6.60 -9.14
N ASP A 224 16.26 6.84 -10.38
CA ASP A 224 16.52 8.17 -10.93
C ASP A 224 15.42 9.23 -10.67
N PRO A 225 14.10 8.91 -10.81
CA PRO A 225 13.07 9.93 -10.63
C PRO A 225 13.04 10.60 -9.25
N ILE A 226 13.61 9.96 -8.20
CA ILE A 226 13.59 10.47 -6.83
C ILE A 226 14.98 10.86 -6.30
N ALA A 227 16.05 10.48 -7.00
CA ALA A 227 17.42 10.58 -6.52
C ALA A 227 17.80 12.01 -6.09
N ASP A 228 17.50 13.02 -6.91
CA ASP A 228 17.84 14.42 -6.61
C ASP A 228 17.14 14.93 -5.34
N LEU A 229 15.91 14.52 -5.12
CA LEU A 229 15.18 14.90 -3.91
C LEU A 229 15.78 14.20 -2.68
N ILE A 230 16.16 12.94 -2.77
CA ILE A 230 16.75 12.18 -1.66
C ILE A 230 18.11 12.75 -1.23
N ARG A 231 18.89 13.35 -2.15
CA ARG A 231 20.14 14.05 -1.81
C ARG A 231 19.93 15.21 -0.83
N THR A 232 18.71 15.75 -0.75
CA THR A 232 18.39 16.83 0.20
C THR A 232 18.15 16.36 1.62
N ALA A 233 18.03 15.03 1.85
CA ALA A 233 17.72 14.47 3.16
C ALA A 233 18.90 14.60 4.13
N PRO A 234 18.70 15.07 5.37
CA PRO A 234 19.74 15.17 6.38
C PRO A 234 20.40 13.81 6.66
N GLY A 235 21.72 13.80 6.67
CA GLY A 235 22.51 12.59 6.94
C GLY A 235 22.84 11.76 5.71
N VAL A 236 22.24 12.04 4.55
CA VAL A 236 22.63 11.43 3.28
C VAL A 236 23.87 12.11 2.75
N ALA A 237 24.96 11.34 2.58
CA ALA A 237 26.23 11.83 2.05
C ALA A 237 26.29 11.73 0.53
N ASP A 238 25.62 10.74 -0.05
CA ASP A 238 25.55 10.54 -1.50
C ASP A 238 24.35 9.71 -1.90
N VAL A 239 23.91 9.84 -3.16
CA VAL A 239 22.87 9.01 -3.77
C VAL A 239 23.38 8.47 -5.10
N VAL A 240 23.32 7.15 -5.24
CA VAL A 240 23.73 6.42 -6.44
C VAL A 240 22.54 5.72 -7.09
N SER A 241 22.71 5.32 -8.35
CA SER A 241 21.68 4.52 -9.06
C SER A 241 21.36 3.25 -8.29
N ILE A 242 20.11 2.80 -8.39
CA ILE A 242 19.65 1.53 -7.80
C ILE A 242 20.45 0.32 -8.30
N ASP A 243 21.04 0.42 -9.48
CA ASP A 243 21.86 -0.65 -10.09
C ASP A 243 23.36 -0.57 -9.70
N ALA A 244 23.77 0.53 -9.02
CA ALA A 244 25.15 0.71 -8.60
C ALA A 244 25.46 -0.03 -7.30
N THR A 245 26.69 -0.52 -7.19
CA THR A 245 27.23 -1.12 -5.96
C THR A 245 28.52 -0.40 -5.56
N PRO A 246 28.41 0.75 -4.88
CA PRO A 246 29.58 1.48 -4.39
C PRO A 246 30.27 0.71 -3.26
N PRO A 247 31.56 0.95 -3.01
CA PRO A 247 32.23 0.40 -1.83
C PRO A 247 31.50 0.83 -0.55
N ALA A 248 31.19 -0.14 0.30
CA ALA A 248 30.55 0.08 1.60
C ALA A 248 30.95 -1.02 2.58
N ASP A 249 30.99 -0.66 3.88
CA ASP A 249 31.31 -1.59 4.97
C ASP A 249 30.11 -2.43 5.39
N GLY A 250 28.91 -1.94 5.10
CA GLY A 250 27.65 -2.65 5.36
C GLY A 250 26.50 -2.08 4.53
N TRP A 251 25.45 -2.88 4.37
CA TRP A 251 24.23 -2.43 3.73
C TRP A 251 22.99 -2.86 4.51
N LEU A 252 21.88 -2.16 4.32
CA LEU A 252 20.59 -2.58 4.81
C LEU A 252 19.44 -1.97 3.97
N PRO A 253 18.30 -2.68 3.91
CA PRO A 253 17.08 -2.10 3.35
C PRO A 253 16.63 -0.89 4.15
N LEU A 254 16.23 0.18 3.47
CA LEU A 254 15.88 1.46 4.11
C LEU A 254 14.80 1.31 5.18
N MET A 255 13.79 0.46 4.94
CA MET A 255 12.68 0.26 5.89
C MET A 255 13.06 -0.59 7.12
N SER A 256 14.24 -1.21 7.14
CA SER A 256 14.77 -1.91 8.32
C SER A 256 15.41 -0.95 9.33
N LEU A 257 15.73 0.28 8.92
CA LEU A 257 16.44 1.27 9.77
C LEU A 257 15.79 1.48 11.14
N PRO A 258 14.49 1.75 11.28
CA PRO A 258 13.89 1.99 12.60
C PRO A 258 14.10 0.81 13.55
N GLY A 259 13.85 -0.41 13.07
CA GLY A 259 14.02 -1.63 13.86
C GLY A 259 15.47 -1.86 14.27
N VAL A 260 16.43 -1.73 13.33
CA VAL A 260 17.86 -1.93 13.57
C VAL A 260 18.45 -0.85 14.49
N LEU A 261 17.97 0.38 14.36
CA LEU A 261 18.41 1.49 15.24
C LEU A 261 17.74 1.47 16.62
N GLY A 262 16.70 0.65 16.81
CA GLY A 262 15.88 0.65 18.02
C GLY A 262 15.02 1.92 18.19
N ILE A 263 14.77 2.64 17.11
CA ILE A 263 13.98 3.87 17.11
C ILE A 263 12.49 3.53 17.14
N ASP A 264 11.75 4.24 17.99
CA ASP A 264 10.30 4.22 17.92
C ASP A 264 9.81 5.17 16.83
N PRO A 265 9.33 4.65 15.68
CA PRO A 265 8.86 5.53 14.61
C PRO A 265 7.66 6.40 15.00
N HIS A 266 6.94 6.02 16.04
CA HIS A 266 5.78 6.78 16.53
C HIS A 266 6.11 7.86 17.55
N GLY A 267 7.34 7.87 18.12
CA GLY A 267 7.74 8.82 19.16
C GLY A 267 9.06 9.54 18.89
N GLU A 268 9.93 8.97 18.08
CA GLU A 268 11.32 9.43 17.88
C GLU A 268 11.64 9.73 16.40
N ALA A 269 10.63 9.71 15.52
CA ALA A 269 10.85 10.03 14.13
C ALA A 269 11.25 11.50 13.98
N PRO A 270 12.30 11.83 13.20
CA PRO A 270 12.64 13.20 12.90
C PRO A 270 11.47 13.96 12.28
N ASP A 271 11.20 15.16 12.82
CA ASP A 271 10.12 15.99 12.34
C ASP A 271 10.38 16.56 10.94
N PRO A 272 9.32 16.71 10.10
CA PRO A 272 9.43 17.46 8.86
C PRO A 272 9.69 18.96 9.11
N PRO A 273 10.25 19.70 8.12
CA PRO A 273 10.70 19.16 6.83
C PRO A 273 12.05 18.44 6.95
N TYR A 274 12.12 17.27 6.32
CA TYR A 274 13.40 16.55 6.15
C TYR A 274 13.74 16.32 4.66
N LEU A 275 12.88 16.74 3.75
CA LEU A 275 13.17 16.90 2.32
C LEU A 275 12.93 18.35 1.92
N ARG A 276 13.61 18.80 0.86
CA ARG A 276 13.51 20.18 0.35
C ARG A 276 13.52 20.18 -1.16
N ALA A 277 12.67 21.01 -1.76
CA ALA A 277 12.75 21.27 -3.18
C ALA A 277 13.92 22.25 -3.50
N ASP A 278 14.36 22.22 -4.75
CA ASP A 278 15.31 23.22 -5.26
C ASP A 278 14.67 24.62 -5.24
N ALA A 279 15.33 25.57 -4.60
CA ALA A 279 14.79 26.91 -4.37
C ALA A 279 14.50 27.69 -5.67
N ALA A 280 15.34 27.54 -6.71
CA ALA A 280 15.12 28.20 -7.99
C ALA A 280 13.91 27.63 -8.70
N ARG A 281 13.70 26.30 -8.63
CA ARG A 281 12.51 25.64 -9.16
C ARG A 281 11.25 26.06 -8.40
N VAL A 282 11.31 26.23 -7.08
CA VAL A 282 10.18 26.71 -6.27
C VAL A 282 9.79 28.14 -6.69
N GLU A 283 10.76 29.03 -6.86
CA GLU A 283 10.48 30.41 -7.27
C GLU A 283 9.90 30.50 -8.70
N ALA A 284 10.46 29.73 -9.63
CA ALA A 284 9.90 29.62 -10.99
C ALA A 284 8.46 29.08 -10.95
N MET A 285 8.18 28.11 -10.06
CA MET A 285 6.83 27.57 -9.92
C MET A 285 5.88 28.61 -9.31
N ARG A 286 6.28 29.35 -8.29
CA ARG A 286 5.48 30.44 -7.71
C ARG A 286 5.11 31.48 -8.75
N ALA A 287 6.06 31.89 -9.60
CA ALA A 287 5.81 32.81 -10.71
C ALA A 287 4.79 32.23 -11.70
N LYS A 288 4.92 30.95 -12.07
CA LYS A 288 3.99 30.24 -12.94
C LYS A 288 2.58 30.19 -12.34
N LEU A 289 2.45 29.86 -11.04
CA LEU A 289 1.17 29.76 -10.37
C LEU A 289 0.52 31.13 -10.07
N ALA A 290 1.30 32.22 -10.02
CA ALA A 290 0.78 33.58 -9.80
C ALA A 290 -0.07 34.08 -10.98
N THR A 291 0.06 33.48 -12.16
CA THR A 291 -0.75 33.85 -13.34
C THR A 291 -2.23 33.52 -13.19
N ARG A 292 -2.57 32.59 -12.29
CA ARG A 292 -3.96 32.19 -12.02
C ARG A 292 -4.44 32.82 -10.72
N ARG A 293 -5.42 33.70 -10.82
CA ARG A 293 -6.04 34.35 -9.65
C ARG A 293 -7.02 33.37 -8.99
N ALA A 294 -6.76 33.04 -7.73
CA ALA A 294 -7.66 32.26 -6.88
C ALA A 294 -7.30 32.56 -5.41
N LYS A 295 -8.25 32.37 -4.50
CA LYS A 295 -8.01 32.55 -3.07
C LYS A 295 -7.15 31.41 -2.51
N LEU A 296 -7.25 30.23 -3.09
CA LEU A 296 -6.55 29.03 -2.63
C LEU A 296 -5.98 28.26 -3.83
N LYS A 297 -4.73 27.80 -3.74
CA LYS A 297 -4.08 26.94 -4.73
C LYS A 297 -3.92 25.55 -4.14
N VAL A 298 -4.61 24.56 -4.70
CA VAL A 298 -4.68 23.21 -4.17
C VAL A 298 -4.12 22.19 -5.14
N GLY A 299 -3.18 21.39 -4.69
CA GLY A 299 -2.72 20.20 -5.41
C GLY A 299 -3.60 18.99 -5.11
N LEU A 300 -4.02 18.26 -6.13
CA LEU A 300 -4.92 17.12 -6.01
C LEU A 300 -4.31 15.84 -6.56
N SER A 301 -4.39 14.75 -5.76
CA SER A 301 -4.08 13.39 -6.19
C SER A 301 -5.19 12.45 -5.70
N TRP A 302 -5.96 11.88 -6.63
CA TRP A 302 -7.17 11.10 -6.33
C TRP A 302 -7.01 9.61 -6.50
N ALA A 303 -5.95 9.15 -7.19
CA ALA A 303 -5.72 7.74 -7.46
C ALA A 303 -4.28 7.31 -7.17
N GLY A 304 -4.10 6.05 -6.82
CA GLY A 304 -2.81 5.41 -6.65
C GLY A 304 -2.36 4.67 -7.92
N ASN A 305 -1.28 3.89 -7.79
CA ASN A 305 -0.78 3.04 -8.86
C ASN A 305 -1.81 1.92 -9.18
N PRO A 306 -2.32 1.81 -10.41
CA PRO A 306 -3.35 0.84 -10.79
C PRO A 306 -2.89 -0.63 -10.69
N VAL A 307 -1.59 -0.89 -10.73
CA VAL A 307 -1.03 -2.25 -10.58
C VAL A 307 -1.21 -2.79 -9.15
N GLN A 308 -1.36 -1.92 -8.16
CA GLN A 308 -1.55 -2.36 -6.78
C GLN A 308 -2.96 -2.90 -6.55
N GLN A 309 -3.06 -4.08 -5.93
CA GLN A 309 -4.33 -4.80 -5.73
C GLN A 309 -5.39 -3.98 -4.97
N ASN A 310 -4.99 -3.19 -3.98
CA ASN A 310 -5.89 -2.35 -3.19
C ASN A 310 -6.17 -0.98 -3.81
N ASN A 311 -5.67 -0.70 -5.03
CA ASN A 311 -5.79 0.62 -5.64
C ASN A 311 -7.24 1.07 -5.80
N ARG A 312 -8.13 0.15 -6.20
CA ARG A 312 -9.57 0.44 -6.34
C ARG A 312 -10.21 0.94 -5.05
N ARG A 313 -9.81 0.40 -3.89
CA ARG A 313 -10.39 0.78 -2.59
C ARG A 313 -9.86 2.10 -2.06
N ARG A 314 -8.60 2.46 -2.36
CA ARG A 314 -7.93 3.68 -1.86
C ARG A 314 -8.01 4.86 -2.81
N SER A 315 -8.52 4.70 -4.04
CA SER A 315 -8.68 5.77 -5.02
C SER A 315 -10.09 6.34 -4.96
N ILE A 316 -10.22 7.66 -5.09
CA ILE A 316 -11.51 8.36 -5.19
C ILE A 316 -11.86 8.44 -6.68
N PRO A 317 -13.03 7.95 -7.12
CA PRO A 317 -13.50 8.20 -8.48
C PRO A 317 -13.54 9.72 -8.75
N LEU A 318 -12.87 10.18 -9.80
CA LEU A 318 -12.72 11.61 -10.08
C LEU A 318 -14.08 12.33 -10.22
N ALA A 319 -15.10 11.63 -10.71
CA ALA A 319 -16.46 12.13 -10.81
C ALA A 319 -17.07 12.59 -9.48
N LEU A 320 -16.69 11.95 -8.36
CA LEU A 320 -17.15 12.36 -7.03
C LEU A 320 -16.51 13.67 -6.57
N LEU A 321 -15.37 14.05 -7.13
CA LEU A 321 -14.69 15.31 -6.85
C LEU A 321 -15.23 16.50 -7.66
N ALA A 322 -16.12 16.27 -8.62
CA ALA A 322 -16.66 17.32 -9.48
C ALA A 322 -17.19 18.54 -8.71
N PRO A 323 -17.96 18.40 -7.61
CA PRO A 323 -18.45 19.56 -6.85
C PRO A 323 -17.34 20.42 -6.24
N LEU A 324 -16.16 19.83 -5.95
CA LEU A 324 -15.00 20.58 -5.48
C LEU A 324 -14.27 21.27 -6.63
N LEU A 325 -14.14 20.59 -7.78
CA LEU A 325 -13.44 21.08 -8.96
C LEU A 325 -14.16 22.22 -9.66
N GLU A 326 -15.47 22.36 -9.50
CA GLU A 326 -16.31 23.43 -10.05
C GLU A 326 -16.19 24.75 -9.27
N ARG A 327 -15.42 24.79 -8.20
CA ARG A 327 -15.24 26.00 -7.38
C ARG A 327 -14.29 26.99 -8.04
N ASP A 328 -14.78 28.18 -8.36
CA ASP A 328 -14.01 29.25 -9.01
C ASP A 328 -13.03 29.98 -8.08
N ASP A 329 -13.24 29.90 -6.77
CA ASP A 329 -12.37 30.49 -5.76
C ASP A 329 -11.11 29.65 -5.47
N ILE A 330 -11.02 28.44 -6.02
CA ILE A 330 -9.90 27.51 -5.87
C ILE A 330 -9.22 27.25 -7.22
N ALA A 331 -7.90 27.40 -7.26
CA ALA A 331 -7.10 26.95 -8.39
C ALA A 331 -6.59 25.53 -8.12
N TRP A 332 -7.06 24.58 -8.91
CA TRP A 332 -6.71 23.16 -8.79
C TRP A 332 -5.55 22.77 -9.68
N TYR A 333 -4.59 22.03 -9.12
CA TYR A 333 -3.40 21.54 -9.82
C TYR A 333 -3.30 20.02 -9.66
N SER A 334 -3.19 19.31 -10.77
CA SER A 334 -3.04 17.85 -10.74
C SER A 334 -1.63 17.47 -10.27
N LEU A 335 -1.56 16.64 -9.24
CA LEU A 335 -0.35 15.92 -8.79
C LEU A 335 -0.34 14.49 -9.32
N GLN A 336 -1.41 14.08 -10.02
CA GLN A 336 -1.56 12.77 -10.61
C GLN A 336 -0.53 12.58 -11.72
N ARG A 337 0.04 11.40 -11.83
CA ARG A 337 0.83 10.99 -13.00
C ARG A 337 -0.12 10.55 -14.11
N VAL A 338 0.44 10.11 -15.23
CA VAL A 338 -0.29 9.63 -16.42
C VAL A 338 -1.43 8.67 -16.08
N ASP A 339 -1.25 7.83 -15.06
CA ASP A 339 -2.30 6.97 -14.52
C ASP A 339 -3.44 7.82 -13.93
N GLY A 340 -4.58 7.90 -14.59
CA GLY A 340 -5.75 8.70 -14.18
C GLY A 340 -6.08 9.86 -15.12
N GLU A 341 -5.24 10.19 -16.11
CA GLU A 341 -5.57 11.20 -17.12
C GLU A 341 -6.75 10.77 -18.00
N ASP A 342 -6.89 9.49 -18.30
CA ASP A 342 -8.04 8.94 -19.03
C ASP A 342 -9.38 9.25 -18.32
N GLU A 343 -9.37 9.23 -16.98
CA GLU A 343 -10.54 9.56 -16.18
C GLU A 343 -10.90 11.04 -16.29
N MET A 344 -9.89 11.93 -16.45
CA MET A 344 -10.11 13.37 -16.62
C MET A 344 -10.90 13.69 -17.90
N ALA A 345 -10.71 12.93 -18.98
CA ALA A 345 -11.44 13.13 -20.23
C ALA A 345 -12.95 12.89 -20.08
N SER A 346 -13.34 12.02 -19.16
CA SER A 346 -14.74 11.65 -18.91
C SER A 346 -15.46 12.55 -17.90
N VAL A 347 -14.72 13.40 -17.15
CA VAL A 347 -15.27 14.29 -16.12
C VAL A 347 -15.15 15.75 -16.53
N PRO A 348 -16.23 16.43 -16.94
CA PRO A 348 -16.17 17.83 -17.43
C PRO A 348 -15.53 18.80 -16.44
N ALA A 349 -15.80 18.66 -15.14
CA ALA A 349 -15.22 19.48 -14.07
C ALA A 349 -13.69 19.36 -13.99
N ALA A 350 -13.11 18.27 -14.46
CA ALA A 350 -11.66 18.06 -14.47
C ALA A 350 -10.91 19.02 -15.42
N ARG A 351 -11.61 19.74 -16.30
CA ARG A 351 -11.03 20.82 -17.12
C ARG A 351 -10.46 21.97 -16.27
N SER A 352 -10.90 22.10 -15.03
CA SER A 352 -10.34 23.07 -14.07
C SER A 352 -8.94 22.67 -13.56
N LEU A 353 -8.58 21.38 -13.63
CA LEU A 353 -7.28 20.87 -13.21
C LEU A 353 -6.17 21.29 -14.16
N VAL A 354 -5.18 21.99 -13.62
CA VAL A 354 -3.98 22.34 -14.37
C VAL A 354 -2.98 21.19 -14.29
N LEU A 355 -2.53 20.70 -15.43
CA LEU A 355 -1.46 19.71 -15.54
C LEU A 355 -0.12 20.44 -15.55
N ALA A 356 0.67 20.24 -14.49
CA ALA A 356 2.04 20.76 -14.44
C ALA A 356 3.00 19.70 -15.00
N ASP A 357 3.90 20.08 -15.91
CA ASP A 357 4.87 19.16 -16.53
C ASP A 357 5.81 18.56 -15.51
N GLU A 358 6.12 19.31 -14.47
CA GLU A 358 7.01 18.95 -13.36
C GLU A 358 6.51 17.79 -12.51
N ARG A 359 5.24 17.38 -12.64
CA ARG A 359 4.63 16.29 -11.87
C ARG A 359 5.26 14.91 -12.13
N ASN A 360 6.06 14.77 -13.17
CA ASN A 360 6.62 13.51 -13.60
C ASN A 360 7.94 13.14 -12.87
N GLU A 361 8.62 14.11 -12.26
CA GLU A 361 9.79 13.88 -11.40
C GLU A 361 9.55 14.38 -9.98
N PHE A 362 10.22 13.80 -9.00
CA PHE A 362 9.94 14.12 -7.60
C PHE A 362 10.45 15.50 -7.17
N MET A 363 11.57 15.98 -7.70
CA MET A 363 12.08 17.32 -7.40
C MET A 363 11.16 18.40 -7.95
N GLY A 364 10.68 18.27 -9.20
CA GLY A 364 9.72 19.20 -9.79
C GLY A 364 8.37 19.17 -9.07
N LYS A 365 7.90 17.97 -8.69
CA LYS A 365 6.68 17.82 -7.89
C LYS A 365 6.83 18.44 -6.50
N ALA A 366 7.99 18.32 -5.85
CA ALA A 366 8.29 18.98 -4.60
C ALA A 366 8.24 20.49 -4.74
N ALA A 367 8.82 21.05 -5.80
CA ALA A 367 8.77 22.48 -6.09
C ALA A 367 7.32 22.98 -6.31
N LEU A 368 6.50 22.20 -7.04
CA LEU A 368 5.09 22.48 -7.19
C LEU A 368 4.36 22.49 -5.84
N MET A 369 4.56 21.46 -5.01
CA MET A 369 3.92 21.37 -3.69
C MET A 369 4.34 22.50 -2.75
N GLU A 370 5.60 22.95 -2.80
CA GLU A 370 6.07 24.09 -2.00
C GLU A 370 5.48 25.45 -2.46
N ALA A 371 5.02 25.54 -3.71
CA ALA A 371 4.35 26.72 -4.25
C ALA A 371 2.82 26.70 -4.06
N LEU A 372 2.25 25.58 -3.58
CA LEU A 372 0.82 25.42 -3.30
C LEU A 372 0.49 25.78 -1.85
N ASP A 373 -0.76 26.15 -1.60
CA ASP A 373 -1.29 26.41 -0.26
C ASP A 373 -1.64 25.13 0.48
N LEU A 374 -2.17 24.12 -0.23
CA LEU A 374 -2.69 22.88 0.30
C LEU A 374 -2.47 21.73 -0.67
N VAL A 375 -2.22 20.55 -0.15
CA VAL A 375 -2.22 19.29 -0.91
C VAL A 375 -3.37 18.42 -0.42
N VAL A 376 -4.23 17.97 -1.32
CA VAL A 376 -5.28 16.96 -1.07
C VAL A 376 -4.89 15.69 -1.81
N SER A 377 -4.72 14.59 -1.09
CA SER A 377 -4.23 13.33 -1.68
C SER A 377 -4.91 12.12 -1.04
N VAL A 378 -5.15 11.09 -1.82
CA VAL A 378 -5.35 9.75 -1.26
C VAL A 378 -4.01 9.20 -0.74
N CYS A 379 -4.03 8.04 -0.07
CA CYS A 379 -2.81 7.38 0.46
C CYS A 379 -1.88 6.95 -0.69
N THR A 380 -0.97 7.85 -1.09
CA THR A 380 0.02 7.66 -2.17
C THR A 380 1.35 8.30 -1.82
N SER A 381 2.36 8.14 -2.68
CA SER A 381 3.65 8.84 -2.56
C SER A 381 3.50 10.37 -2.48
N ASN A 382 2.43 10.95 -3.04
CA ASN A 382 2.17 12.38 -2.98
C ASN A 382 1.85 12.85 -1.55
N ALA A 383 1.10 12.05 -0.76
CA ALA A 383 0.84 12.33 0.65
C ALA A 383 2.13 12.31 1.47
N HIS A 384 3.01 11.33 1.21
CA HIS A 384 4.31 11.22 1.87
C HIS A 384 5.26 12.35 1.48
N LEU A 385 5.27 12.75 0.20
CA LEU A 385 6.08 13.87 -0.27
C LEU A 385 5.65 15.18 0.39
N ALA A 386 4.35 15.49 0.35
CA ALA A 386 3.83 16.72 0.97
C ALA A 386 4.11 16.75 2.48
N GLY A 387 3.94 15.61 3.16
CA GLY A 387 4.29 15.47 4.58
C GLY A 387 5.78 15.66 4.85
N ALA A 388 6.67 15.07 4.03
CA ALA A 388 8.13 15.22 4.14
C ALA A 388 8.63 16.66 3.95
N LEU A 389 7.90 17.45 3.13
CA LEU A 389 8.13 18.87 2.89
C LEU A 389 7.45 19.78 3.96
N ALA A 390 6.79 19.21 4.95
CA ALA A 390 5.97 19.93 5.95
C ALA A 390 4.86 20.81 5.34
N ARG A 391 4.30 20.42 4.18
CA ARG A 391 3.22 21.19 3.58
C ARG A 391 1.87 20.85 4.22
N PRO A 392 0.92 21.82 4.31
CA PRO A 392 -0.46 21.53 4.68
C PRO A 392 -0.99 20.43 3.77
N THR A 393 -1.43 19.31 4.36
CA THR A 393 -1.79 18.13 3.59
C THR A 393 -3.07 17.50 4.15
N TRP A 394 -4.06 17.28 3.29
CA TRP A 394 -5.26 16.55 3.62
C TRP A 394 -5.23 15.18 2.96
N ILE A 395 -5.36 14.13 3.75
CA ILE A 395 -5.21 12.77 3.28
C ILE A 395 -6.56 12.06 3.38
N ALA A 396 -7.13 11.73 2.23
CA ALA A 396 -8.33 10.93 2.15
C ALA A 396 -7.99 9.44 2.27
N LEU A 397 -8.60 8.76 3.23
CA LEU A 397 -8.30 7.40 3.60
C LEU A 397 -9.47 6.47 3.36
N ALA A 398 -9.18 5.31 2.78
CA ALA A 398 -10.12 4.20 2.70
C ALA A 398 -10.56 3.73 4.10
N TYR A 399 -11.65 2.95 4.16
CA TYR A 399 -12.18 2.39 5.40
C TYR A 399 -11.13 1.56 6.15
N ALA A 400 -10.46 0.65 5.47
CA ALA A 400 -9.29 -0.05 5.96
C ALA A 400 -8.01 0.62 5.42
N PRO A 401 -7.43 1.59 6.13
CA PRO A 401 -6.28 2.34 5.67
C PRO A 401 -4.97 1.54 5.85
N ASP A 402 -3.89 2.06 5.27
CA ASP A 402 -2.54 1.57 5.57
C ASP A 402 -2.19 1.79 7.05
N TRP A 403 -1.40 0.88 7.63
CA TRP A 403 -0.99 0.87 9.04
C TRP A 403 -0.40 2.20 9.53
N ARG A 404 0.19 2.98 8.65
CA ARG A 404 0.80 4.28 8.97
C ARG A 404 -0.19 5.29 9.51
N TRP A 405 -1.43 5.16 9.09
CA TRP A 405 -2.48 6.15 9.42
C TRP A 405 -3.25 5.81 10.68
N GLY A 406 -2.99 4.65 11.28
CA GLY A 406 -3.70 4.18 12.47
C GLY A 406 -5.20 3.96 12.26
N THR A 407 -5.88 3.55 13.31
CA THR A 407 -7.29 3.13 13.24
C THR A 407 -8.29 4.27 13.39
N THR A 408 -7.92 5.38 14.02
CA THR A 408 -8.82 6.47 14.39
C THR A 408 -8.15 7.85 14.34
N GLY A 409 -8.94 8.90 14.51
CA GLY A 409 -8.45 10.27 14.60
C GLY A 409 -8.23 10.95 13.24
N SER A 410 -8.06 12.27 13.31
CA SER A 410 -7.86 13.15 12.14
C SER A 410 -6.44 13.68 11.99
N SER A 411 -5.50 13.20 12.79
CA SER A 411 -4.07 13.57 12.75
C SER A 411 -3.19 12.34 12.63
N THR A 412 -1.94 12.54 12.29
CA THR A 412 -0.92 11.49 12.26
C THR A 412 0.37 11.98 12.89
N ARG A 413 1.07 11.08 13.58
CA ARG A 413 2.39 11.38 14.16
C ARG A 413 3.49 11.49 13.10
N TRP A 414 3.27 10.91 11.92
CA TRP A 414 4.24 10.95 10.83
C TRP A 414 4.42 12.35 10.24
N TYR A 415 3.32 13.11 10.16
CA TYR A 415 3.28 14.41 9.50
C TYR A 415 2.37 15.37 10.29
N PRO A 416 2.93 16.21 11.17
CA PRO A 416 2.13 17.12 12.00
C PRO A 416 1.26 18.10 11.21
N THR A 417 1.64 18.39 9.94
CA THR A 417 0.87 19.25 9.02
C THR A 417 -0.26 18.52 8.29
N ALA A 418 -0.40 17.21 8.52
CA ALA A 418 -1.42 16.42 7.83
C ALA A 418 -2.72 16.32 8.63
N ARG A 419 -3.85 16.42 7.92
CA ARG A 419 -5.19 16.10 8.41
C ARG A 419 -5.75 14.91 7.66
N LEU A 420 -6.33 13.96 8.40
CA LEU A 420 -6.87 12.72 7.85
C LEU A 420 -8.39 12.81 7.72
N PHE A 421 -8.91 12.41 6.57
CA PHE A 421 -10.32 12.28 6.25
C PHE A 421 -10.60 10.80 5.98
N ARG A 422 -11.45 10.17 6.77
CA ARG A 422 -11.64 8.72 6.77
C ARG A 422 -13.01 8.33 6.26
N GLN A 423 -13.09 7.28 5.46
CA GLN A 423 -14.38 6.65 5.16
C GLN A 423 -15.03 6.11 6.44
N GLY A 424 -16.32 6.38 6.60
CA GLY A 424 -17.13 5.82 7.69
C GLY A 424 -17.62 4.38 7.40
N ALA A 425 -17.65 3.99 6.14
CA ALA A 425 -18.00 2.66 5.68
C ALA A 425 -17.21 2.32 4.39
N PRO A 426 -17.01 1.04 4.06
CA PRO A 426 -16.29 0.64 2.85
C PRO A 426 -16.87 1.28 1.59
N GLY A 427 -16.02 1.98 0.83
CA GLY A 427 -16.39 2.64 -0.43
C GLY A 427 -17.13 3.97 -0.31
N ASP A 428 -17.43 4.46 0.90
CA ASP A 428 -18.11 5.76 1.10
C ASP A 428 -17.15 6.95 0.90
N TRP A 429 -16.76 7.17 -0.34
CA TRP A 429 -16.01 8.36 -0.71
C TRP A 429 -16.87 9.64 -0.73
N THR A 430 -18.19 9.53 -0.86
CA THR A 430 -19.09 10.67 -0.90
C THR A 430 -19.06 11.48 0.40
N SER A 431 -19.07 10.80 1.53
CA SER A 431 -18.95 11.48 2.84
C SER A 431 -17.59 12.15 3.00
N VAL A 432 -16.50 11.49 2.58
CA VAL A 432 -15.14 12.05 2.64
C VAL A 432 -15.02 13.31 1.79
N VAL A 433 -15.51 13.28 0.55
CA VAL A 433 -15.48 14.45 -0.36
C VAL A 433 -16.29 15.61 0.20
N ARG A 434 -17.46 15.34 0.80
CA ARG A 434 -18.27 16.37 1.49
C ARG A 434 -17.52 16.97 2.68
N GLU A 435 -16.87 16.17 3.51
CA GLU A 435 -16.09 16.66 4.64
C GLU A 435 -14.90 17.52 4.20
N ILE A 436 -14.23 17.13 3.12
CA ILE A 436 -13.18 17.94 2.47
C ILE A 436 -13.77 19.26 2.00
N GLY A 437 -14.95 19.28 1.37
CA GLY A 437 -15.64 20.48 0.94
C GLY A 437 -15.91 21.45 2.10
N VAL A 438 -16.49 20.97 3.19
CA VAL A 438 -16.73 21.77 4.42
C VAL A 438 -15.40 22.30 5.02
N ALA A 439 -14.33 21.51 4.94
CA ALA A 439 -13.04 21.97 5.43
C ALA A 439 -12.44 23.06 4.52
N LEU A 440 -12.62 22.96 3.18
CA LEU A 440 -12.22 24.02 2.25
C LEU A 440 -12.97 25.33 2.50
N ASP A 441 -14.27 25.28 2.81
CA ASP A 441 -15.03 26.50 3.16
C ASP A 441 -14.40 27.21 4.36
N ARG A 442 -14.08 26.49 5.42
CA ARG A 442 -13.43 27.05 6.61
C ARG A 442 -12.03 27.61 6.32
N GLU A 443 -11.28 26.97 5.44
CA GLU A 443 -9.95 27.43 5.04
C GLU A 443 -10.04 28.74 4.23
N LEU A 444 -11.06 28.89 3.39
CA LEU A 444 -11.32 30.10 2.62
C LEU A 444 -11.85 31.25 3.47
N ASP A 445 -12.69 30.95 4.46
CA ASP A 445 -13.23 31.96 5.39
C ASP A 445 -12.14 32.53 6.32
N ALA A 446 -11.07 31.75 6.57
CA ALA A 446 -9.93 32.15 7.40
C ALA A 446 -8.88 33.03 6.66
N ARG A 447 -9.00 33.20 5.35
CA ARG A 447 -8.10 34.00 4.48
C ARG A 447 -8.69 35.35 4.12
#